data_9c33888397e851101d8bb8cbac0041d7
#
_entry.id   9c33888397e851101d8bb8cbac0041d7
#
_cell.length_a   1.000
_cell.length_b   1.000
_cell.length_c   1.000
_cell.angle_alpha   90.00
_cell.angle_beta   90.00
_cell.angle_gamma   90.00
#
_symmetry.space_group_name_H-M   'P 1'
#
loop_
_entity.id
_entity.type
_entity.pdbx_description
1 polymer ?
#
loop_
_entity_poly.entity_id
_entity_poly.type
_entity_poly.pdbx_seq_one_letter_code
_entity_poly.pdbx_strand_id
1 'polypeptide(L)'
;MTKKKIWAISIIIFILLIISVVIFKYILRDHKQQHSGYDTYTVKAETPIQIEGKAAPQSVKTYQYNSQVGTLIAATVEDGQKVRQGERLISYDTNTSKRQSMANKVNQAQQQVNKDVTQINQTPNDQSLQTKLTEDQSALSEAQQQLAQYDKQVNDSTVASFNGIVNIKNGSDASDGEPILQLISNQPQVKATVSEFDIDKIKEGDNVNIKINSNGKSGTGKIIKIDQLPTSFEDSTNTNTAQASQQGNMESNGEASGTQTAINPTVNNPSGGKDGAASKYTVIIGNIDLPIRAGFSLEAKIPLKTLKLPKNVLTKDNQVFVLDSEHKVHKRHIKIERNNDQIIVKKGLKAGDKVIKNPQVNLNDGEKIEVSS
;
A
#
# COMPACT_ATOMS: atom_id res chain seq x y z
N MET A 1 23.35 101.10 12.30
CA MET A 1 22.37 100.08 11.87
C MET A 1 21.21 100.16 12.85
N THR A 2 20.02 100.46 12.45
CA THR A 2 18.86 100.59 13.33
C THR A 2 18.42 99.24 13.91
N LYS A 3 18.13 99.19 15.17
CA LYS A 3 17.75 97.92 15.92
C LYS A 3 16.68 97.05 15.16
N LYS A 4 15.84 97.74 14.34
CA LYS A 4 14.85 97.10 13.48
C LYS A 4 15.45 96.19 12.35
N LYS A 5 16.63 96.58 11.76
CA LYS A 5 17.32 95.80 10.72
C LYS A 5 17.98 94.56 11.30
N ILE A 6 18.52 94.64 12.53
CA ILE A 6 19.12 93.48 13.24
C ILE A 6 18.08 92.44 13.56
N TRP A 7 16.89 92.89 13.95
CA TRP A 7 15.74 92.03 14.29
C TRP A 7 15.17 91.32 13.07
N ALA A 8 15.09 92.01 11.91
CA ALA A 8 14.68 91.42 10.63
C ALA A 8 15.69 90.36 10.14
N ILE A 9 16.99 90.59 10.27
CA ILE A 9 18.06 89.66 9.90
C ILE A 9 18.01 88.43 10.78
N SER A 10 17.73 88.53 12.08
CA SER A 10 17.60 87.40 12.99
C SER A 10 16.39 86.54 12.64
N ILE A 11 15.28 87.09 12.24
CA ILE A 11 14.09 86.33 11.79
C ILE A 11 14.40 85.54 10.50
N ILE A 12 15.11 86.19 9.53
CA ILE A 12 15.46 85.56 8.25
C ILE A 12 16.41 84.35 8.54
N ILE A 13 17.40 84.51 9.41
CA ILE A 13 18.34 83.40 9.80
C ILE A 13 17.57 82.29 10.46
N PHE A 14 16.58 82.60 11.30
CA PHE A 14 15.79 81.57 12.02
C PHE A 14 14.88 80.86 11.03
N ILE A 15 14.28 81.52 10.05
CA ILE A 15 13.49 80.89 8.97
C ILE A 15 14.39 79.98 8.11
N LEU A 16 15.59 80.44 7.72
CA LEU A 16 16.54 79.64 6.97
C LEU A 16 17.00 78.37 7.76
N LEU A 17 17.15 78.49 9.08
CA LEU A 17 17.49 77.37 9.94
C LEU A 17 16.34 76.37 10.03
N ILE A 18 15.10 76.82 10.13
CA ILE A 18 13.92 75.94 10.07
C ILE A 18 13.82 75.25 8.72
N ILE A 19 13.99 75.97 7.60
CA ILE A 19 13.97 75.39 6.26
C ILE A 19 15.10 74.37 6.10
N SER A 20 16.31 74.63 6.60
CA SER A 20 17.42 73.69 6.61
C SER A 20 17.10 72.41 7.40
N VAL A 21 16.48 72.52 8.56
CA VAL A 21 16.08 71.37 9.38
C VAL A 21 14.96 70.57 8.70
N VAL A 22 14.01 71.25 8.00
CA VAL A 22 12.96 70.57 7.25
C VAL A 22 13.52 69.83 6.04
N ILE A 23 14.43 70.48 5.29
CA ILE A 23 15.12 69.85 4.15
C ILE A 23 15.98 68.67 4.63
N PHE A 24 16.70 68.86 5.73
CA PHE A 24 17.50 67.78 6.33
C PHE A 24 16.65 66.63 6.82
N LYS A 25 15.49 66.88 7.43
CA LYS A 25 14.51 65.84 7.77
C LYS A 25 13.90 65.18 6.54
N TYR A 26 13.68 65.93 5.46
CA TYR A 26 13.15 65.40 4.20
C TYR A 26 14.17 64.47 3.51
N ILE A 27 15.45 64.87 3.46
CA ILE A 27 16.55 64.10 2.93
C ILE A 27 16.80 62.84 3.79
N LEU A 28 16.71 62.93 5.13
CA LEU A 28 16.82 61.80 6.03
C LEU A 28 15.58 60.90 5.97
N ARG A 29 14.45 61.38 5.53
CA ARG A 29 13.22 60.58 5.36
C ARG A 29 13.26 59.79 4.07
N ASP A 30 13.86 60.33 3.00
CA ASP A 30 14.07 59.60 1.73
C ASP A 30 15.16 58.55 1.84
N HIS A 31 16.11 58.66 2.82
CA HIS A 31 17.11 57.59 3.06
C HIS A 31 16.66 56.49 4.01
N LYS A 32 15.42 56.52 4.52
CA LYS A 32 14.72 55.30 4.95
C LYS A 32 14.00 54.67 3.75
N GLN A 33 14.68 54.45 2.62
CA GLN A 33 14.36 53.29 1.80
C GLN A 33 14.46 52.10 2.73
N GLN A 34 13.32 51.58 3.09
CA GLN A 34 13.18 50.24 3.62
C GLN A 34 14.00 49.33 2.73
N HIS A 35 15.21 48.99 3.16
CA HIS A 35 15.81 47.75 2.80
C HIS A 35 14.97 46.64 3.44
N SER A 36 13.73 46.53 2.98
CA SER A 36 12.97 45.30 3.21
C SER A 36 13.59 44.29 2.29
N GLY A 37 14.57 43.54 2.82
CA GLY A 37 15.14 42.41 2.15
C GLY A 37 14.00 41.52 1.64
N TYR A 38 14.24 40.77 0.60
CA TYR A 38 13.22 39.85 0.06
C TYR A 38 12.88 38.77 1.09
N ASP A 39 11.61 38.59 1.32
CA ASP A 39 11.11 37.45 2.08
C ASP A 39 11.38 36.16 1.32
N THR A 40 11.85 35.16 2.03
CA THR A 40 12.09 33.84 1.45
C THR A 40 11.11 32.80 1.97
N TYR A 41 10.92 31.75 1.18
CA TYR A 41 10.19 30.54 1.55
C TYR A 41 11.11 29.34 1.37
N THR A 42 11.34 28.62 2.45
CA THR A 42 12.08 27.34 2.36
C THR A 42 11.14 26.26 1.87
N VAL A 43 11.46 25.67 0.72
CA VAL A 43 10.68 24.57 0.12
C VAL A 43 10.68 23.37 1.05
N LYS A 44 9.50 22.96 1.45
CA LYS A 44 9.32 21.80 2.33
C LYS A 44 8.64 20.68 1.57
N ALA A 45 9.00 19.44 1.89
CA ALA A 45 8.22 18.28 1.47
C ALA A 45 6.81 18.37 2.05
N GLU A 46 5.85 17.81 1.34
CA GLU A 46 4.49 17.67 1.86
C GLU A 46 4.51 16.86 3.16
N THR A 47 3.60 17.18 4.07
CA THR A 47 3.46 16.45 5.33
C THR A 47 3.26 14.96 5.03
N PRO A 48 4.00 14.05 5.66
CA PRO A 48 3.80 12.62 5.48
C PRO A 48 2.35 12.22 5.78
N ILE A 49 1.82 11.28 5.02
CA ILE A 49 0.53 10.67 5.34
C ILE A 49 0.72 9.81 6.58
N GLN A 50 -0.09 10.06 7.60
CA GLN A 50 -0.07 9.33 8.85
C GLN A 50 -1.30 8.42 8.90
N ILE A 51 -1.05 7.13 9.11
CA ILE A 51 -2.08 6.10 9.16
C ILE A 51 -1.83 5.20 10.36
N GLU A 52 -2.91 4.66 10.88
CA GLU A 52 -2.86 3.67 11.95
C GLU A 52 -3.15 2.28 11.39
N GLY A 53 -2.49 1.27 11.95
CA GLY A 53 -2.65 -0.11 11.53
C GLY A 53 -2.40 -1.11 12.65
N LYS A 54 -2.69 -2.36 12.33
CA LYS A 54 -2.40 -3.50 13.23
C LYS A 54 -1.44 -4.48 12.54
N ALA A 55 -0.51 -4.99 13.33
CA ALA A 55 0.36 -6.07 12.89
C ALA A 55 -0.46 -7.36 12.72
N ALA A 56 -0.20 -8.06 11.63
CA ALA A 56 -0.75 -9.38 11.34
C ALA A 56 0.38 -10.28 10.79
N PRO A 57 0.29 -11.59 10.89
CA PRO A 57 1.18 -12.46 10.14
C PRO A 57 0.86 -12.35 8.64
N GLN A 58 1.86 -12.52 7.78
CA GLN A 58 1.66 -12.52 6.34
C GLN A 58 0.71 -13.63 5.89
N SER A 59 0.83 -14.81 6.52
CA SER A 59 0.01 -15.97 6.22
C SER A 59 -0.26 -16.78 7.49
N VAL A 60 -1.47 -17.35 7.55
CA VAL A 60 -1.86 -18.34 8.54
C VAL A 60 -2.52 -19.49 7.79
N LYS A 61 -2.06 -20.73 8.02
CA LYS A 61 -2.70 -21.92 7.48
C LYS A 61 -3.09 -22.84 8.63
N THR A 62 -4.37 -23.21 8.66
CA THR A 62 -4.89 -24.19 9.60
C THR A 62 -4.82 -25.57 8.95
N TYR A 63 -4.19 -26.52 9.62
CA TYR A 63 -4.14 -27.91 9.24
C TYR A 63 -5.21 -28.65 10.03
N GLN A 64 -6.20 -29.17 9.31
CA GLN A 64 -7.31 -29.93 9.87
C GLN A 64 -7.09 -31.42 9.65
N TYR A 65 -7.61 -32.23 10.55
CA TYR A 65 -7.63 -33.68 10.35
C TYR A 65 -8.53 -33.99 9.14
N ASN A 66 -8.02 -34.84 8.26
CA ASN A 66 -8.72 -35.27 7.05
C ASN A 66 -8.62 -36.80 6.92
N SER A 67 -9.69 -37.48 7.25
CA SER A 67 -9.80 -38.94 7.18
C SER A 67 -9.63 -39.52 5.77
N GLN A 68 -9.79 -38.72 4.71
CA GLN A 68 -9.52 -39.15 3.33
C GLN A 68 -8.04 -39.32 3.04
N VAL A 69 -7.17 -38.63 3.77
CA VAL A 69 -5.70 -38.75 3.70
C VAL A 69 -5.23 -40.04 4.39
N GLY A 70 -5.85 -40.36 5.52
CA GLY A 70 -5.51 -41.50 6.34
C GLY A 70 -5.92 -41.33 7.80
N THR A 71 -5.47 -42.19 8.68
CA THR A 71 -5.67 -42.07 10.12
C THR A 71 -4.60 -41.15 10.72
N LEU A 72 -4.99 -40.16 11.50
CA LEU A 72 -4.07 -39.27 12.20
C LEU A 72 -3.26 -40.05 13.22
N ILE A 73 -1.92 -39.96 13.15
CA ILE A 73 -1.03 -40.58 14.16
C ILE A 73 -0.64 -39.53 15.20
N ALA A 74 0.01 -38.44 14.76
CA ALA A 74 0.47 -37.38 15.65
C ALA A 74 0.90 -36.12 14.87
N ALA A 75 0.96 -35.00 15.58
CA ALA A 75 1.80 -33.89 15.18
C ALA A 75 3.28 -34.27 15.40
N THR A 76 4.13 -34.02 14.40
CA THR A 76 5.58 -34.36 14.48
C THR A 76 6.42 -33.17 14.96
N VAL A 77 5.78 -32.11 15.35
CA VAL A 77 6.36 -30.81 15.76
C VAL A 77 5.78 -30.39 17.10
N GLU A 78 6.52 -29.54 17.83
CA GLU A 78 6.10 -29.01 19.12
C GLU A 78 5.42 -27.65 18.98
N ASP A 79 4.63 -27.27 19.98
CA ASP A 79 4.02 -25.94 20.04
C ASP A 79 5.10 -24.86 20.13
N GLY A 80 4.97 -23.80 19.32
CA GLY A 80 5.99 -22.74 19.22
C GLY A 80 7.22 -23.10 18.38
N GLN A 81 7.35 -24.31 17.85
CA GLN A 81 8.47 -24.71 17.00
C GLN A 81 8.51 -23.91 15.71
N LYS A 82 9.73 -23.47 15.31
CA LYS A 82 9.98 -22.86 14.00
C LYS A 82 10.22 -23.95 12.98
N VAL A 83 9.49 -23.88 11.87
CA VAL A 83 9.56 -24.85 10.78
C VAL A 83 9.84 -24.16 9.45
N ARG A 84 10.43 -24.90 8.52
CA ARG A 84 10.69 -24.46 7.14
C ARG A 84 9.63 -25.01 6.19
N GLN A 85 9.44 -24.31 5.09
CA GLN A 85 8.60 -24.80 4.00
C GLN A 85 9.03 -26.21 3.57
N GLY A 86 8.06 -27.13 3.40
CA GLY A 86 8.28 -28.52 3.04
C GLY A 86 8.60 -29.44 4.23
N GLU A 87 8.79 -28.90 5.45
CA GLU A 87 9.02 -29.71 6.65
C GLU A 87 7.73 -30.44 7.06
N ARG A 88 7.86 -31.69 7.50
CA ARG A 88 6.71 -32.49 7.92
C ARG A 88 6.19 -31.98 9.26
N LEU A 89 4.89 -31.69 9.32
CA LEU A 89 4.19 -31.20 10.51
C LEU A 89 3.32 -32.26 11.16
N ILE A 90 2.74 -33.15 10.36
CA ILE A 90 1.72 -34.10 10.79
C ILE A 90 2.05 -35.46 10.18
N SER A 91 1.96 -36.50 10.98
CA SER A 91 2.07 -37.90 10.56
C SER A 91 0.67 -38.50 10.46
N TYR A 92 0.41 -39.10 9.32
CA TYR A 92 -0.77 -39.91 9.06
C TYR A 92 -0.34 -41.35 8.76
N ASP A 93 -1.13 -42.32 9.20
CA ASP A 93 -1.13 -43.62 8.55
C ASP A 93 -1.92 -43.47 7.24
N THR A 94 -1.17 -43.14 6.19
CA THR A 94 -1.73 -42.91 4.86
C THR A 94 -2.15 -44.22 4.24
N ASN A 95 -3.30 -44.26 3.57
CA ASN A 95 -3.74 -45.44 2.85
C ASN A 95 -2.83 -45.69 1.63
N THR A 96 -1.66 -46.29 1.88
CA THR A 96 -0.65 -46.62 0.86
C THR A 96 -1.25 -47.49 -0.26
N SER A 97 -2.21 -48.38 0.09
CA SER A 97 -2.94 -49.19 -0.88
C SER A 97 -3.75 -48.37 -1.86
N LYS A 98 -4.37 -47.27 -1.41
CA LYS A 98 -5.14 -46.33 -2.27
C LYS A 98 -4.21 -45.64 -3.28
N ARG A 99 -3.06 -45.11 -2.81
CA ARG A 99 -2.06 -44.49 -3.70
C ARG A 99 -1.51 -45.49 -4.70
N GLN A 100 -1.17 -46.72 -4.24
CA GLN A 100 -0.67 -47.80 -5.09
C GLN A 100 -1.71 -48.17 -6.15
N SER A 101 -2.99 -48.28 -5.80
CA SER A 101 -4.07 -48.54 -6.74
C SER A 101 -4.17 -47.49 -7.83
N MET A 102 -4.06 -46.18 -7.45
CA MET A 102 -4.04 -45.08 -8.41
C MET A 102 -2.80 -45.10 -9.30
N ALA A 103 -1.62 -45.40 -8.75
CA ALA A 103 -0.40 -45.54 -9.53
C ALA A 103 -0.49 -46.73 -10.53
N ASN A 104 -1.11 -47.83 -10.10
CA ASN A 104 -1.35 -48.98 -10.98
C ASN A 104 -2.31 -48.62 -12.14
N LYS A 105 -3.35 -47.83 -11.89
CA LYS A 105 -4.23 -47.33 -12.96
C LYS A 105 -3.49 -46.48 -13.98
N VAL A 106 -2.61 -45.58 -13.51
CA VAL A 106 -1.74 -44.77 -14.40
C VAL A 106 -0.86 -45.70 -15.28
N ASN A 107 -0.23 -46.69 -14.65
CA ASN A 107 0.63 -47.66 -15.37
C ASN A 107 -0.18 -48.46 -16.41
N GLN A 108 -1.38 -48.95 -16.05
CA GLN A 108 -2.26 -49.67 -16.98
C GLN A 108 -2.69 -48.79 -18.18
N ALA A 109 -3.11 -47.57 -17.91
CA ALA A 109 -3.50 -46.63 -18.98
C ALA A 109 -2.31 -46.28 -19.88
N GLN A 110 -1.11 -46.09 -19.32
CA GLN A 110 0.10 -45.88 -20.11
C GLN A 110 0.46 -47.07 -21.01
N GLN A 111 0.34 -48.29 -20.45
CA GLN A 111 0.57 -49.51 -21.26
C GLN A 111 -0.43 -49.64 -22.41
N GLN A 112 -1.70 -49.23 -22.20
CA GLN A 112 -2.72 -49.27 -23.22
C GLN A 112 -2.41 -48.28 -24.35
N VAL A 113 -2.07 -47.03 -24.00
CA VAL A 113 -1.63 -46.00 -24.97
C VAL A 113 -0.44 -46.51 -25.78
N ASN A 114 0.57 -47.14 -25.17
CA ASN A 114 1.74 -47.69 -25.86
C ASN A 114 1.36 -48.79 -26.84
N LYS A 115 0.37 -49.66 -26.50
CA LYS A 115 -0.14 -50.71 -27.40
C LYS A 115 -0.83 -50.08 -28.62
N ASP A 116 -1.68 -49.07 -28.37
CA ASP A 116 -2.43 -48.38 -29.44
C ASP A 116 -1.48 -47.67 -30.41
N VAL A 117 -0.45 -47.00 -29.89
CA VAL A 117 0.61 -46.37 -30.71
C VAL A 117 1.31 -47.44 -31.57
N THR A 118 1.58 -48.64 -31.02
CA THR A 118 2.22 -49.73 -31.74
C THR A 118 1.30 -50.25 -32.85
N GLN A 119 -0.01 -50.38 -32.63
CA GLN A 119 -1.00 -50.81 -33.61
C GLN A 119 -1.18 -49.80 -34.72
N ILE A 120 -1.26 -48.51 -34.39
CA ILE A 120 -1.38 -47.41 -35.37
C ILE A 120 -0.13 -47.37 -36.29
N ASN A 121 1.06 -47.63 -35.77
CA ASN A 121 2.28 -47.70 -36.56
C ASN A 121 2.25 -48.84 -37.62
N GLN A 122 1.47 -49.92 -37.35
CA GLN A 122 1.25 -51.01 -38.28
C GLN A 122 0.14 -50.74 -39.30
N THR A 123 -0.88 -49.96 -38.88
CA THR A 123 -2.04 -49.60 -39.72
C THR A 123 -2.37 -48.11 -39.61
N PRO A 124 -1.57 -47.22 -40.22
CA PRO A 124 -1.64 -45.77 -39.99
C PRO A 124 -2.95 -45.09 -40.41
N ASN A 125 -3.69 -45.70 -41.33
CA ASN A 125 -4.94 -45.10 -41.87
C ASN A 125 -6.21 -45.62 -41.19
N ASP A 126 -6.09 -46.42 -40.13
CA ASP A 126 -7.25 -46.92 -39.41
C ASP A 126 -7.76 -45.84 -38.41
N GLN A 127 -8.89 -45.22 -38.80
CA GLN A 127 -9.52 -44.15 -38.04
C GLN A 127 -10.07 -44.64 -36.69
N SER A 128 -10.43 -45.91 -36.59
CA SER A 128 -10.93 -46.48 -35.32
C SER A 128 -9.81 -46.59 -34.29
N LEU A 129 -8.60 -46.93 -34.68
CA LEU A 129 -7.43 -46.97 -33.83
C LEU A 129 -6.99 -45.56 -33.39
N GLN A 130 -7.12 -44.56 -34.28
CA GLN A 130 -6.84 -43.16 -33.93
C GLN A 130 -7.82 -42.64 -32.87
N THR A 131 -9.11 -42.94 -33.01
CA THR A 131 -10.14 -42.60 -32.03
C THR A 131 -9.83 -43.27 -30.68
N LYS A 132 -9.53 -44.57 -30.71
CA LYS A 132 -9.19 -45.34 -29.53
C LYS A 132 -7.93 -44.78 -28.80
N LEU A 133 -6.89 -44.42 -29.55
CA LEU A 133 -5.72 -43.77 -28.98
C LEU A 133 -6.08 -42.47 -28.24
N THR A 134 -6.99 -41.65 -28.84
CA THR A 134 -7.43 -40.41 -28.22
C THR A 134 -8.18 -40.67 -26.91
N GLU A 135 -9.06 -41.68 -26.89
CA GLU A 135 -9.79 -42.11 -25.71
C GLU A 135 -8.83 -42.61 -24.59
N ASP A 136 -7.88 -43.48 -24.94
CA ASP A 136 -6.91 -44.05 -24.02
C ASP A 136 -5.90 -43.00 -23.50
N GLN A 137 -5.54 -42.00 -24.34
CA GLN A 137 -4.77 -40.83 -23.86
C GLN A 137 -5.55 -39.98 -22.88
N SER A 138 -6.86 -39.80 -23.09
CA SER A 138 -7.74 -39.09 -22.15
C SER A 138 -7.85 -39.82 -20.83
N ALA A 139 -8.01 -41.17 -20.85
CA ALA A 139 -8.03 -42.02 -19.67
C ALA A 139 -6.70 -41.97 -18.88
N LEU A 140 -5.57 -41.96 -19.59
CA LEU A 140 -4.25 -41.77 -18.98
C LEU A 140 -4.14 -40.41 -18.26
N SER A 141 -4.55 -39.34 -18.95
CA SER A 141 -4.54 -37.99 -18.37
C SER A 141 -5.40 -37.90 -17.11
N GLU A 142 -6.58 -38.48 -17.13
CA GLU A 142 -7.48 -38.54 -15.96
C GLU A 142 -6.85 -39.32 -14.81
N ALA A 143 -6.29 -40.49 -15.06
CA ALA A 143 -5.61 -41.29 -14.03
C ALA A 143 -4.43 -40.56 -13.41
N GLN A 144 -3.62 -39.85 -14.22
CA GLN A 144 -2.52 -39.01 -13.75
C GLN A 144 -3.01 -37.83 -12.89
N GLN A 145 -4.09 -37.17 -13.30
CA GLN A 145 -4.68 -36.08 -12.51
C GLN A 145 -5.21 -36.57 -11.16
N GLN A 146 -5.89 -37.73 -11.11
CA GLN A 146 -6.38 -38.32 -9.86
C GLN A 146 -5.24 -38.63 -8.88
N LEU A 147 -4.13 -39.23 -9.36
CA LEU A 147 -2.96 -39.51 -8.53
C LEU A 147 -2.29 -38.21 -8.04
N ALA A 148 -2.13 -37.22 -8.93
CA ALA A 148 -1.53 -35.94 -8.57
C ALA A 148 -2.39 -35.17 -7.55
N GLN A 149 -3.72 -35.20 -7.67
CA GLN A 149 -4.64 -34.59 -6.70
C GLN A 149 -4.54 -35.27 -5.33
N TYR A 150 -4.46 -36.58 -5.30
CA TYR A 150 -4.26 -37.32 -4.03
C TYR A 150 -2.93 -36.97 -3.37
N ASP A 151 -1.82 -37.01 -4.13
CA ASP A 151 -0.50 -36.66 -3.63
C ASP A 151 -0.44 -35.21 -3.13
N LYS A 152 -1.10 -34.28 -3.85
CA LYS A 152 -1.25 -32.87 -3.42
C LYS A 152 -2.03 -32.78 -2.10
N GLN A 153 -3.15 -33.48 -1.97
CA GLN A 153 -3.95 -33.49 -0.76
C GLN A 153 -3.17 -34.00 0.45
N VAL A 154 -2.39 -35.07 0.27
CA VAL A 154 -1.50 -35.59 1.32
C VAL A 154 -0.46 -34.55 1.73
N ASN A 155 0.22 -33.93 0.75
CA ASN A 155 1.22 -32.91 1.02
C ASN A 155 0.61 -31.67 1.70
N ASP A 156 -0.53 -31.19 1.20
CA ASP A 156 -1.21 -30.01 1.76
C ASP A 156 -1.66 -30.25 3.21
N SER A 157 -1.89 -31.49 3.60
CA SER A 157 -2.32 -31.89 4.95
C SER A 157 -1.16 -32.22 5.89
N THR A 158 0.05 -32.49 5.36
CA THR A 158 1.14 -33.05 6.17
C THR A 158 2.37 -32.17 6.28
N VAL A 159 2.62 -31.26 5.30
CA VAL A 159 3.86 -30.48 5.27
C VAL A 159 3.61 -28.97 5.37
N ALA A 160 4.61 -28.26 5.88
CA ALA A 160 4.58 -26.80 6.00
C ALA A 160 4.51 -26.11 4.63
N SER A 161 3.48 -25.31 4.40
CA SER A 161 3.30 -24.57 3.15
C SER A 161 4.23 -23.36 3.01
N PHE A 162 4.76 -22.86 4.14
CA PHE A 162 5.69 -21.71 4.22
C PHE A 162 6.50 -21.79 5.53
N ASN A 163 7.54 -20.96 5.62
CA ASN A 163 8.32 -20.82 6.85
C ASN A 163 7.50 -20.15 7.95
N GLY A 164 7.42 -20.75 9.12
CA GLY A 164 6.57 -20.19 10.18
C GLY A 164 6.83 -20.78 11.56
N ILE A 165 5.90 -20.47 12.45
CA ILE A 165 5.85 -20.95 13.82
C ILE A 165 4.57 -21.79 13.96
N VAL A 166 4.71 -22.96 14.57
CA VAL A 166 3.59 -23.87 14.81
C VAL A 166 2.82 -23.44 16.05
N ASN A 167 1.51 -23.53 15.98
CA ASN A 167 0.60 -23.39 17.12
C ASN A 167 -0.32 -24.61 17.12
N ILE A 168 -0.10 -25.52 18.07
CA ILE A 168 -0.90 -26.74 18.22
C ILE A 168 -2.26 -26.37 18.78
N LYS A 169 -3.33 -26.99 18.22
CA LYS A 169 -4.71 -26.83 18.67
C LYS A 169 -5.16 -28.09 19.44
N ASN A 170 -5.63 -29.08 18.72
CA ASN A 170 -6.08 -30.36 19.32
C ASN A 170 -5.01 -31.45 19.19
N GLY A 171 -3.95 -31.22 18.42
CA GLY A 171 -2.87 -32.22 18.23
C GLY A 171 -3.39 -33.55 17.70
N SER A 172 -3.03 -34.64 18.36
CA SER A 172 -3.45 -36.02 18.02
C SER A 172 -4.92 -36.32 18.35
N ASP A 173 -5.55 -35.51 19.19
CA ASP A 173 -6.93 -35.73 19.66
C ASP A 173 -7.99 -35.12 18.75
N ALA A 174 -7.57 -34.49 17.63
CA ALA A 174 -8.48 -33.88 16.68
C ALA A 174 -9.38 -34.92 16.01
N SER A 175 -10.68 -34.64 15.95
CA SER A 175 -11.65 -35.37 15.16
C SER A 175 -11.64 -34.90 13.69
N ASP A 176 -12.22 -35.70 12.78
CA ASP A 176 -12.27 -35.35 11.34
C ASP A 176 -12.87 -33.95 11.13
N GLY A 177 -12.15 -33.11 10.37
CA GLY A 177 -12.50 -31.70 10.14
C GLY A 177 -12.02 -30.72 11.23
N GLU A 178 -11.57 -31.20 12.40
CA GLU A 178 -11.05 -30.34 13.47
C GLU A 178 -9.60 -29.88 13.21
N PRO A 179 -9.24 -28.68 13.72
CA PRO A 179 -7.89 -28.17 13.57
C PRO A 179 -6.88 -28.94 14.44
N ILE A 180 -5.88 -29.54 13.84
CA ILE A 180 -4.73 -30.15 14.51
C ILE A 180 -3.75 -29.09 15.01
N LEU A 181 -3.33 -28.21 14.08
CA LEU A 181 -2.39 -27.13 14.33
C LEU A 181 -2.61 -25.95 13.34
N GLN A 182 -2.04 -24.82 13.68
CA GLN A 182 -1.92 -23.66 12.78
C GLN A 182 -0.44 -23.37 12.52
N LEU A 183 -0.09 -23.14 11.26
CA LEU A 183 1.19 -22.58 10.86
C LEU A 183 1.03 -21.08 10.66
N ILE A 184 1.80 -20.29 11.38
CA ILE A 184 1.77 -18.83 11.38
C ILE A 184 3.07 -18.34 10.79
N SER A 185 3.02 -17.54 9.72
CA SER A 185 4.20 -16.96 9.09
C SER A 185 5.00 -16.13 10.10
N ASN A 186 6.32 -16.30 10.08
CA ASN A 186 7.24 -15.49 10.87
C ASN A 186 7.51 -14.09 10.26
N GLN A 187 6.96 -13.81 9.07
CA GLN A 187 7.03 -12.50 8.43
C GLN A 187 5.82 -11.67 8.84
N PRO A 188 6.04 -10.57 9.56
CA PRO A 188 4.94 -9.68 9.92
C PRO A 188 4.57 -8.78 8.73
N GLN A 189 3.31 -8.41 8.68
CA GLN A 189 2.80 -7.34 7.86
C GLN A 189 1.93 -6.40 8.71
N VAL A 190 1.73 -5.16 8.25
CA VAL A 190 0.80 -4.22 8.87
C VAL A 190 -0.37 -4.00 7.92
N LYS A 191 -1.58 -4.20 8.40
CA LYS A 191 -2.81 -3.79 7.73
C LYS A 191 -3.21 -2.43 8.28
N ALA A 192 -3.26 -1.44 7.41
CA ALA A 192 -3.65 -0.07 7.71
C ALA A 192 -4.69 0.42 6.69
N THR A 193 -5.37 1.52 6.99
CA THR A 193 -6.34 2.11 6.06
C THR A 193 -5.93 3.53 5.70
N VAL A 194 -6.10 3.88 4.42
CA VAL A 194 -5.85 5.21 3.85
C VAL A 194 -7.15 5.77 3.30
N SER A 195 -7.36 7.08 3.45
CA SER A 195 -8.49 7.81 2.88
C SER A 195 -8.41 7.89 1.36
N GLU A 196 -9.58 7.98 0.67
CA GLU A 196 -9.66 8.25 -0.77
C GLU A 196 -8.93 9.52 -1.21
N PHE A 197 -8.81 10.53 -0.34
CA PHE A 197 -8.09 11.78 -0.63
C PHE A 197 -6.57 11.63 -0.65
N ASP A 198 -6.05 10.55 -0.09
CA ASP A 198 -4.61 10.30 0.04
C ASP A 198 -4.11 9.11 -0.78
N ILE A 199 -5.03 8.26 -1.27
CA ILE A 199 -4.69 7.02 -1.97
C ILE A 199 -3.86 7.28 -3.24
N ASP A 200 -4.19 8.32 -4.00
CA ASP A 200 -3.50 8.69 -5.24
C ASP A 200 -2.08 9.26 -5.01
N LYS A 201 -1.74 9.60 -3.76
CA LYS A 201 -0.42 10.13 -3.39
C LYS A 201 0.58 9.04 -3.07
N ILE A 202 0.14 7.81 -2.90
CA ILE A 202 0.94 6.65 -2.51
C ILE A 202 0.89 5.57 -3.58
N LYS A 203 1.90 4.71 -3.58
CA LYS A 203 1.98 3.57 -4.50
C LYS A 203 2.70 2.39 -3.87
N GLU A 204 2.49 1.23 -4.44
CA GLU A 204 3.26 0.04 -4.10
C GLU A 204 4.76 0.28 -4.29
N GLY A 205 5.56 -0.18 -3.32
CA GLY A 205 6.99 0.04 -3.25
C GLY A 205 7.42 1.30 -2.48
N ASP A 206 6.51 2.19 -2.08
CA ASP A 206 6.87 3.36 -1.27
C ASP A 206 7.33 2.94 0.13
N ASN A 207 8.36 3.64 0.62
CA ASN A 207 8.88 3.41 1.97
C ASN A 207 7.92 3.98 3.03
N VAL A 208 7.82 3.28 4.14
CA VAL A 208 6.97 3.65 5.28
C VAL A 208 7.80 3.62 6.55
N ASN A 209 7.74 4.67 7.34
CA ASN A 209 8.30 4.71 8.68
C ASN A 209 7.24 4.20 9.66
N ILE A 210 7.55 3.17 10.41
CA ILE A 210 6.63 2.49 11.33
C ILE A 210 7.07 2.74 12.75
N LYS A 211 6.11 3.02 13.65
CA LYS A 211 6.32 3.15 15.08
C LYS A 211 5.32 2.28 15.83
N ILE A 212 5.83 1.45 16.74
CA ILE A 212 4.99 0.61 17.60
C ILE A 212 4.46 1.47 18.76
N ASN A 213 3.13 1.50 18.92
CA ASN A 213 2.49 2.37 19.93
C ASN A 213 2.83 1.94 21.36
N SER A 214 2.96 0.63 21.63
CA SER A 214 3.14 0.10 22.98
C SER A 214 4.53 0.35 23.58
N ASN A 215 5.59 0.41 22.76
CA ASN A 215 6.97 0.51 23.23
C ASN A 215 7.80 1.59 22.55
N GLY A 216 7.21 2.34 21.60
CA GLY A 216 7.85 3.43 20.87
C GLY A 216 8.96 3.03 19.89
N LYS A 217 9.25 1.74 19.73
CA LYS A 217 10.26 1.28 18.76
C LYS A 217 9.84 1.65 17.35
N SER A 218 10.81 2.12 16.57
CA SER A 218 10.61 2.56 15.19
C SER A 218 11.46 1.76 14.24
N GLY A 219 10.98 1.61 13.01
CA GLY A 219 11.66 0.94 11.91
C GLY A 219 11.02 1.32 10.60
N THR A 220 11.37 0.58 9.56
CA THR A 220 10.89 0.83 8.21
C THR A 220 10.17 -0.38 7.61
N GLY A 221 9.35 -0.10 6.61
CA GLY A 221 8.68 -1.10 5.80
C GLY A 221 8.41 -0.55 4.41
N LYS A 222 7.71 -1.32 3.59
CA LYS A 222 7.27 -0.90 2.25
C LYS A 222 5.81 -1.24 2.03
N ILE A 223 5.12 -0.40 1.28
CA ILE A 223 3.78 -0.74 0.78
C ILE A 223 3.94 -1.89 -0.21
N ILE A 224 3.33 -3.03 0.09
CA ILE A 224 3.37 -4.23 -0.77
C ILE A 224 2.08 -4.43 -1.55
N LYS A 225 0.97 -3.86 -1.07
CA LYS A 225 -0.34 -3.96 -1.73
C LYS A 225 -1.23 -2.80 -1.31
N ILE A 226 -2.03 -2.32 -2.26
CA ILE A 226 -3.14 -1.39 -2.04
C ILE A 226 -4.39 -2.06 -2.60
N ASP A 227 -5.41 -2.26 -1.75
CA ASP A 227 -6.65 -2.89 -2.19
C ASP A 227 -7.44 -1.95 -3.11
N GLN A 228 -8.03 -2.53 -4.16
CA GLN A 228 -8.79 -1.78 -5.18
C GLN A 228 -10.20 -1.41 -4.70
N LEU A 229 -10.72 -2.12 -3.73
CA LEU A 229 -12.04 -1.90 -3.18
C LEU A 229 -11.96 -1.23 -1.80
N PRO A 230 -12.86 -0.30 -1.49
CA PRO A 230 -12.92 0.30 -0.18
C PRO A 230 -13.37 -0.73 0.89
N THR A 231 -12.97 -0.50 2.12
CA THR A 231 -13.32 -1.38 3.25
C THR A 231 -14.82 -1.52 3.45
N SER A 232 -15.61 -0.50 3.14
CA SER A 232 -17.09 -0.55 3.20
C SER A 232 -17.71 -1.55 2.24
N PHE A 233 -17.00 -1.92 1.15
CA PHE A 233 -17.47 -2.93 0.20
C PHE A 233 -17.31 -4.34 0.75
N GLU A 234 -16.24 -4.63 1.48
CA GLU A 234 -16.00 -5.94 2.11
C GLU A 234 -17.03 -6.23 3.22
N ASP A 235 -17.36 -5.22 4.02
CA ASP A 235 -18.35 -5.37 5.09
C ASP A 235 -19.76 -5.69 4.55
N SER A 236 -20.11 -5.14 3.39
CA SER A 236 -21.42 -5.39 2.77
C SER A 236 -21.58 -6.80 2.19
N THR A 237 -20.50 -7.43 1.74
CA THR A 237 -20.54 -8.82 1.23
C THR A 237 -20.60 -9.85 2.35
N ASN A 238 -20.01 -9.59 3.50
CA ASN A 238 -20.04 -10.49 4.67
C ASN A 238 -21.39 -10.52 5.37
N THR A 239 -22.11 -9.40 5.40
CA THR A 239 -23.44 -9.32 6.03
C THR A 239 -24.51 -10.10 5.26
N ASN A 240 -24.40 -10.16 3.95
CA ASN A 240 -25.38 -10.89 3.13
C ASN A 240 -25.24 -12.42 3.24
N THR A 241 -24.07 -12.95 3.61
CA THR A 241 -23.88 -14.40 3.79
C THR A 241 -24.42 -14.89 5.15
N ALA A 242 -24.44 -14.02 6.17
CA ALA A 242 -24.95 -14.38 7.49
C ALA A 242 -26.48 -14.28 7.59
N GLN A 243 -27.14 -13.52 6.73
CA GLN A 243 -28.61 -13.31 6.76
C GLN A 243 -29.39 -14.31 5.90
N ALA A 244 -28.70 -15.05 5.01
CA ALA A 244 -29.31 -16.09 4.20
C ALA A 244 -29.53 -17.42 4.94
N SER A 245 -29.04 -17.56 6.18
CA SER A 245 -29.17 -18.82 6.96
C SER A 245 -30.30 -18.82 7.99
N GLN A 246 -31.16 -17.80 8.05
CA GLN A 246 -32.26 -17.72 9.01
C GLN A 246 -33.62 -17.39 8.38
N GLN A 247 -34.00 -18.08 7.31
CA GLN A 247 -35.42 -18.14 6.95
C GLN A 247 -35.76 -19.52 6.40
N GLY A 248 -36.07 -20.37 7.35
CA GLY A 248 -36.50 -21.73 7.10
C GLY A 248 -37.95 -21.83 6.61
N ASN A 249 -38.20 -22.94 5.98
CA ASN A 249 -39.49 -23.57 5.72
C ASN A 249 -40.60 -22.73 5.08
N MET A 250 -40.66 -22.85 3.75
CA MET A 250 -41.96 -23.03 3.09
C MET A 250 -41.79 -23.96 1.89
N GLU A 251 -42.46 -25.10 1.96
CA GLU A 251 -42.65 -26.02 0.86
C GLU A 251 -43.29 -25.32 -0.34
N SER A 252 -42.66 -25.44 -1.51
CA SER A 252 -43.35 -25.39 -2.78
C SER A 252 -42.54 -26.06 -3.86
N ASN A 253 -43.09 -27.09 -4.45
CA ASN A 253 -42.66 -27.75 -5.69
C ASN A 253 -42.51 -26.75 -6.84
N GLY A 254 -41.45 -26.87 -7.61
CA GLY A 254 -41.29 -26.13 -8.88
C GLY A 254 -39.86 -26.21 -9.45
N GLU A 255 -39.79 -26.81 -10.59
CA GLU A 255 -38.66 -27.14 -11.48
C GLU A 255 -37.45 -26.18 -11.48
N ALA A 256 -36.27 -26.78 -11.46
CA ALA A 256 -34.97 -26.15 -11.59
C ALA A 256 -34.76 -25.59 -13.00
N SER A 257 -34.75 -24.27 -13.13
CA SER A 257 -34.07 -23.58 -14.25
C SER A 257 -32.88 -22.79 -13.66
N GLY A 258 -31.69 -23.25 -14.00
CA GLY A 258 -30.45 -22.63 -13.55
C GLY A 258 -30.23 -21.24 -14.20
N THR A 259 -30.71 -20.22 -13.51
CA THR A 259 -30.36 -18.84 -13.84
C THR A 259 -29.24 -18.44 -12.90
N GLN A 260 -28.03 -18.38 -13.44
CA GLN A 260 -26.93 -17.68 -12.77
C GLN A 260 -27.36 -16.22 -12.59
N THR A 261 -27.79 -15.88 -11.40
CA THR A 261 -28.03 -14.49 -11.04
C THR A 261 -26.69 -13.84 -10.92
N ALA A 262 -26.31 -13.04 -11.92
CA ALA A 262 -25.20 -12.11 -11.80
C ALA A 262 -25.50 -11.23 -10.59
N ILE A 263 -24.72 -11.39 -9.53
CA ILE A 263 -24.77 -10.53 -8.35
C ILE A 263 -24.22 -9.18 -8.81
N ASN A 264 -25.13 -8.26 -9.13
CA ASN A 264 -24.77 -6.88 -9.32
C ASN A 264 -24.33 -6.35 -7.95
N PRO A 265 -23.08 -5.96 -7.73
CA PRO A 265 -22.67 -5.38 -6.48
C PRO A 265 -23.31 -4.00 -6.36
N THR A 266 -24.45 -3.96 -5.70
CA THR A 266 -25.06 -2.69 -5.31
C THR A 266 -24.24 -2.16 -4.16
N VAL A 267 -23.54 -1.04 -4.37
CA VAL A 267 -22.98 -0.26 -3.28
C VAL A 267 -24.17 0.22 -2.45
N ASN A 268 -24.54 -0.52 -1.43
CA ASN A 268 -25.49 -0.06 -0.45
C ASN A 268 -24.84 1.10 0.28
N ASN A 269 -25.29 2.30 -0.06
CA ASN A 269 -25.07 3.47 0.79
C ASN A 269 -25.71 3.11 2.16
N PRO A 270 -24.98 3.01 3.26
CA PRO A 270 -25.56 2.68 4.55
C PRO A 270 -26.44 3.87 4.96
N SER A 271 -27.74 3.72 4.75
CA SER A 271 -28.74 4.64 5.30
C SER A 271 -28.67 4.56 6.83
N GLY A 272 -27.95 5.50 7.44
CA GLY A 272 -27.98 5.63 8.89
C GLY A 272 -26.70 6.03 9.60
N GLY A 273 -25.73 6.71 8.99
CA GLY A 273 -24.57 7.18 9.72
C GLY A 273 -23.80 8.25 8.98
N LYS A 274 -24.01 9.51 9.34
CA LYS A 274 -23.25 10.71 8.94
C LYS A 274 -22.86 10.77 7.46
N ASP A 275 -23.68 11.46 6.70
CA ASP A 275 -23.35 11.93 5.36
C ASP A 275 -21.92 12.49 5.35
N GLY A 276 -21.04 11.96 4.49
CA GLY A 276 -19.74 12.54 4.20
C GLY A 276 -18.51 11.82 4.74
N ALA A 277 -18.60 10.60 5.27
CA ALA A 277 -17.39 9.86 5.62
C ALA A 277 -16.67 9.39 4.35
N ALA A 278 -15.42 9.88 4.17
CA ALA A 278 -14.57 9.49 3.04
C ALA A 278 -14.32 7.97 3.00
N SER A 279 -14.33 7.40 1.80
CA SER A 279 -14.00 5.99 1.59
C SER A 279 -12.58 5.69 2.06
N LYS A 280 -12.38 4.49 2.65
CA LYS A 280 -11.08 4.03 3.13
C LYS A 280 -10.67 2.78 2.37
N TYR A 281 -9.39 2.70 2.03
CA TYR A 281 -8.80 1.57 1.33
C TYR A 281 -7.75 0.89 2.20
N THR A 282 -7.71 -0.44 2.16
CA THR A 282 -6.70 -1.20 2.89
C THR A 282 -5.35 -1.10 2.20
N VAL A 283 -4.33 -0.78 2.99
CA VAL A 283 -2.92 -0.79 2.58
C VAL A 283 -2.18 -1.81 3.40
N ILE A 284 -1.44 -2.69 2.73
CA ILE A 284 -0.61 -3.70 3.36
C ILE A 284 0.84 -3.27 3.28
N ILE A 285 1.47 -3.15 4.45
CA ILE A 285 2.88 -2.81 4.60
C ILE A 285 3.62 -4.06 5.01
N GLY A 286 4.63 -4.45 4.24
CA GLY A 286 5.49 -5.59 4.50
C GLY A 286 6.96 -5.22 4.49
N ASN A 287 7.85 -6.24 4.44
CA ASN A 287 9.31 -6.06 4.50
C ASN A 287 9.72 -5.19 5.71
N ILE A 288 9.14 -5.51 6.85
CA ILE A 288 9.29 -4.74 8.09
C ILE A 288 10.57 -5.19 8.80
N ASP A 289 11.43 -4.23 9.12
CA ASP A 289 12.72 -4.45 9.80
C ASP A 289 12.64 -4.47 11.33
N LEU A 290 11.42 -4.54 11.87
CA LEU A 290 11.15 -4.60 13.30
C LEU A 290 10.59 -5.95 13.72
N PRO A 291 11.01 -6.49 14.89
CA PRO A 291 10.36 -7.64 15.48
C PRO A 291 8.98 -7.23 16.03
N ILE A 292 7.93 -7.53 15.29
CA ILE A 292 6.55 -7.19 15.65
C ILE A 292 5.77 -8.49 15.84
N ARG A 293 4.93 -8.53 16.89
CA ARG A 293 3.95 -9.59 17.10
C ARG A 293 2.60 -9.21 16.49
N ALA A 294 1.88 -10.20 16.01
CA ALA A 294 0.50 -10.01 15.57
C ALA A 294 -0.35 -9.37 16.67
N GLY A 295 -1.25 -8.46 16.29
CA GLY A 295 -2.12 -7.72 17.21
C GLY A 295 -1.54 -6.39 17.69
N PHE A 296 -0.24 -6.09 17.53
CA PHE A 296 0.31 -4.80 17.92
C PHE A 296 -0.29 -3.67 17.08
N SER A 297 -0.65 -2.58 17.77
CA SER A 297 -1.07 -1.33 17.12
C SER A 297 0.15 -0.49 16.77
N LEU A 298 0.11 0.14 15.62
CA LEU A 298 1.23 0.83 14.99
C LEU A 298 0.76 2.12 14.34
N GLU A 299 1.63 3.11 14.38
CA GLU A 299 1.56 4.32 13.58
C GLU A 299 2.50 4.16 12.39
N ALA A 300 2.01 4.42 11.19
CA ALA A 300 2.81 4.38 9.98
C ALA A 300 2.80 5.74 9.28
N LYS A 301 3.97 6.26 8.93
CA LYS A 301 4.17 7.53 8.23
C LYS A 301 4.75 7.26 6.85
N ILE A 302 4.01 7.67 5.83
CA ILE A 302 4.41 7.53 4.43
C ILE A 302 4.97 8.88 3.96
N PRO A 303 6.29 9.02 3.75
CA PRO A 303 6.90 10.25 3.28
C PRO A 303 6.45 10.55 1.85
N LEU A 304 5.93 11.74 1.62
CA LEU A 304 5.56 12.18 0.28
C LEU A 304 6.76 12.86 -0.40
N LYS A 305 6.97 12.55 -1.67
CA LYS A 305 8.02 13.15 -2.49
C LYS A 305 7.59 14.47 -3.14
N THR A 306 6.35 14.85 -2.95
CA THR A 306 5.77 16.08 -3.49
C THR A 306 6.21 17.27 -2.66
N LEU A 307 6.48 18.38 -3.33
CA LEU A 307 6.81 19.67 -2.72
C LEU A 307 5.64 20.61 -2.94
N LYS A 308 5.24 21.33 -1.89
CA LYS A 308 4.20 22.35 -1.97
C LYS A 308 4.80 23.74 -1.95
N LEU A 309 4.25 24.62 -2.79
CA LEU A 309 4.62 26.02 -2.85
C LEU A 309 3.40 26.92 -2.62
N PRO A 310 3.58 28.04 -1.92
CA PRO A 310 2.57 29.08 -1.89
C PRO A 310 2.51 29.81 -3.26
N LYS A 311 1.34 30.32 -3.64
CA LYS A 311 1.14 30.97 -4.94
C LYS A 311 2.07 32.18 -5.16
N ASN A 312 2.43 32.88 -4.09
CA ASN A 312 3.20 34.11 -4.13
C ASN A 312 4.71 33.95 -4.40
N VAL A 313 5.21 32.72 -4.61
CA VAL A 313 6.60 32.50 -5.02
C VAL A 313 6.75 32.30 -6.53
N LEU A 314 5.63 32.16 -7.25
CA LEU A 314 5.63 31.94 -8.70
C LEU A 314 5.60 33.25 -9.48
N THR A 315 6.39 33.29 -10.53
CA THR A 315 6.24 34.28 -11.61
C THR A 315 5.09 33.89 -12.54
N LYS A 316 4.67 34.80 -13.43
CA LYS A 316 3.61 34.54 -14.42
C LYS A 316 3.92 33.36 -15.34
N ASP A 317 5.21 33.06 -15.57
CA ASP A 317 5.68 31.99 -16.48
C ASP A 317 6.00 30.67 -15.77
N ASN A 318 5.44 30.41 -14.60
CA ASN A 318 5.74 29.24 -13.77
C ASN A 318 7.24 29.06 -13.46
N GLN A 319 7.92 30.17 -13.22
CA GLN A 319 9.30 30.20 -12.78
C GLN A 319 9.37 30.63 -11.31
N VAL A 320 10.46 30.29 -10.67
CA VAL A 320 10.80 30.70 -9.30
C VAL A 320 12.21 31.26 -9.26
N PHE A 321 12.47 32.15 -8.32
CA PHE A 321 13.81 32.60 -8.00
C PHE A 321 14.32 31.85 -6.79
N VAL A 322 15.36 31.02 -7.01
CA VAL A 322 16.02 30.22 -5.96
C VAL A 322 17.22 30.99 -5.47
N LEU A 323 17.34 31.13 -4.16
CA LEU A 323 18.46 31.79 -3.50
C LEU A 323 19.57 30.77 -3.22
N ASP A 324 20.79 31.08 -3.60
CA ASP A 324 21.97 30.30 -3.27
C ASP A 324 22.60 30.72 -1.92
N SER A 325 23.71 30.07 -1.56
CA SER A 325 24.45 30.34 -0.32
C SER A 325 25.15 31.71 -0.32
N GLU A 326 25.40 32.32 -1.51
CA GLU A 326 26.04 33.63 -1.68
C GLU A 326 25.02 34.78 -1.75
N HIS A 327 23.73 34.50 -1.49
CA HIS A 327 22.61 35.42 -1.66
C HIS A 327 22.39 35.91 -3.09
N LYS A 328 22.80 35.10 -4.09
CA LYS A 328 22.44 35.30 -5.48
C LYS A 328 21.17 34.55 -5.85
N VAL A 329 20.32 35.14 -6.65
CA VAL A 329 19.08 34.54 -7.12
C VAL A 329 19.29 33.86 -8.47
N HIS A 330 18.74 32.67 -8.60
CA HIS A 330 18.75 31.89 -9.84
C HIS A 330 17.33 31.65 -10.32
N LYS A 331 17.03 32.16 -11.50
CA LYS A 331 15.74 31.97 -12.13
C LYS A 331 15.63 30.53 -12.64
N ARG A 332 14.64 29.80 -12.15
CA ARG A 332 14.49 28.38 -12.45
C ARG A 332 13.09 28.04 -12.96
N HIS A 333 13.03 27.37 -14.09
CA HIS A 333 11.78 26.82 -14.62
C HIS A 333 11.38 25.56 -13.80
N ILE A 334 10.11 25.51 -13.40
CA ILE A 334 9.57 24.38 -12.65
C ILE A 334 8.35 23.78 -13.36
N LYS A 335 8.19 22.48 -13.24
CA LYS A 335 6.94 21.79 -13.65
C LYS A 335 6.02 21.72 -12.46
N ILE A 336 4.84 22.28 -12.58
CA ILE A 336 3.85 22.33 -11.50
C ILE A 336 2.54 21.69 -11.95
N GLU A 337 1.79 21.24 -10.95
CA GLU A 337 0.39 20.88 -11.04
C GLU A 337 -0.39 21.78 -10.06
N ARG A 338 -1.53 22.29 -10.49
CA ARG A 338 -2.40 23.13 -9.66
C ARG A 338 -3.59 22.29 -9.23
N ASN A 339 -3.70 22.06 -7.93
CA ASN A 339 -4.84 21.38 -7.34
C ASN A 339 -5.48 22.29 -6.29
N ASN A 340 -6.70 22.75 -6.59
CA ASN A 340 -7.41 23.76 -5.82
C ASN A 340 -6.48 24.96 -5.57
N ASP A 341 -6.28 25.41 -4.35
CA ASP A 341 -5.42 26.56 -4.04
C ASP A 341 -3.93 26.21 -3.81
N GLN A 342 -3.52 24.98 -4.08
CA GLN A 342 -2.15 24.51 -3.82
C GLN A 342 -1.37 24.30 -5.11
N ILE A 343 -0.08 24.63 -5.07
CA ILE A 343 0.87 24.38 -6.15
C ILE A 343 1.76 23.22 -5.76
N ILE A 344 1.67 22.15 -6.53
CA ILE A 344 2.48 20.94 -6.36
C ILE A 344 3.61 20.97 -7.37
N VAL A 345 4.85 20.89 -6.91
CA VAL A 345 6.04 20.85 -7.78
C VAL A 345 6.33 19.41 -8.19
N LYS A 346 6.31 19.15 -9.49
CA LYS A 346 6.68 17.85 -10.06
C LYS A 346 8.16 17.74 -10.38
N LYS A 347 8.80 18.84 -10.83
CA LYS A 347 10.26 18.89 -11.15
C LYS A 347 10.79 20.31 -11.02
N GLY A 348 12.09 20.44 -10.73
CA GLY A 348 12.82 21.70 -10.77
C GLY A 348 13.20 22.28 -9.41
N LEU A 349 12.69 21.75 -8.29
CA LEU A 349 13.09 22.13 -6.93
C LEU A 349 13.37 20.92 -6.08
N LYS A 350 14.08 21.15 -4.98
CA LYS A 350 14.37 20.19 -3.91
C LYS A 350 13.87 20.73 -2.57
N ALA A 351 13.59 19.84 -1.64
CA ALA A 351 13.35 20.24 -0.27
C ALA A 351 14.61 20.92 0.29
N GLY A 352 14.43 22.06 0.97
CA GLY A 352 15.52 22.90 1.47
C GLY A 352 15.89 24.07 0.55
N ASP A 353 15.48 24.06 -0.73
CA ASP A 353 15.67 25.23 -1.60
C ASP A 353 14.96 26.45 -0.99
N LYS A 354 15.63 27.60 -0.96
CA LYS A 354 15.02 28.87 -0.54
C LYS A 354 14.55 29.62 -1.79
N VAL A 355 13.26 29.91 -1.86
CA VAL A 355 12.66 30.65 -2.98
C VAL A 355 12.14 32.01 -2.50
N ILE A 356 12.16 32.98 -3.37
CA ILE A 356 11.74 34.35 -3.07
C ILE A 356 10.23 34.45 -3.11
N LYS A 357 9.64 35.06 -2.07
CA LYS A 357 8.22 35.44 -2.06
C LYS A 357 8.00 36.77 -2.78
N ASN A 358 6.89 36.88 -3.50
CA ASN A 358 6.51 38.05 -4.22
C ASN A 358 7.66 38.64 -5.07
N PRO A 359 8.29 37.85 -5.98
CA PRO A 359 9.42 38.33 -6.75
C PRO A 359 8.98 39.52 -7.60
N GLN A 360 9.72 40.62 -7.50
CA GLN A 360 9.45 41.81 -8.32
C GLN A 360 9.76 41.50 -9.78
N VAL A 361 9.08 42.19 -10.69
CA VAL A 361 9.21 42.00 -12.15
C VAL A 361 10.63 42.25 -12.66
N ASN A 362 11.40 43.07 -11.95
CA ASN A 362 12.74 43.51 -12.33
C ASN A 362 13.88 42.68 -11.74
N LEU A 363 13.59 41.57 -11.02
CA LEU A 363 14.62 40.73 -10.45
C LEU A 363 15.30 39.90 -11.54
N ASN A 364 16.63 40.06 -11.67
CA ASN A 364 17.42 39.39 -12.72
C ASN A 364 18.09 38.13 -12.22
N ASP A 365 18.36 37.20 -13.14
CA ASP A 365 19.13 36.01 -12.84
C ASP A 365 20.60 36.39 -12.47
N GLY A 366 21.13 35.79 -11.39
CA GLY A 366 22.45 36.10 -10.87
C GLY A 366 22.55 37.32 -9.98
N GLU A 367 21.47 38.06 -9.78
CA GLU A 367 21.44 39.26 -8.94
C GLU A 367 21.66 38.90 -7.46
N LYS A 368 22.49 39.68 -6.77
CA LYS A 368 22.69 39.54 -5.33
C LYS A 368 21.67 40.40 -4.57
N ILE A 369 20.97 39.78 -3.65
CA ILE A 369 19.90 40.44 -2.90
C ILE A 369 20.13 40.36 -1.38
N GLU A 370 19.52 41.29 -0.66
CA GLU A 370 19.38 41.22 0.79
C GLU A 370 18.10 40.44 1.16
N VAL A 371 18.18 39.60 2.16
CA VAL A 371 17.07 38.78 2.64
C VAL A 371 16.59 39.34 3.97
N SER A 372 15.29 39.50 4.15
CA SER A 372 14.73 39.81 5.45
C SER A 372 14.89 38.59 6.37
N SER A 373 15.47 38.81 7.54
CA SER A 373 15.68 37.80 8.58
C SER A 373 14.38 37.44 9.31
#